data_8372d62964455739524dc44416949a0c
#
_entry.id   8372d62964455739524dc44416949a0c
#
_cell.length_a   1.000
_cell.length_b   1.000
_cell.length_c   1.000
_cell.angle_alpha   90.00
_cell.angle_beta   90.00
_cell.angle_gamma   90.00
#
_symmetry.space_group_name_H-M   'P 1'
#
loop_
_entity.id
_entity.type
_entity.pdbx_description
1 polymer ?
#
loop_
_entity_poly.entity_id
_entity_poly.type
_entity_poly.pdbx_seq_one_letter_code
_entity_poly.pdbx_strand_id
1 'polypeptide(L)'
;PGMAQWLQMEIAKKHGVAANFQFPMPSSFIWKLYADNLPNVSTQNPFEKDSTLWRLMRLIPTFLQQKEFEPLKKYLASSPASEQQKLYQLSLKVADLFDQYLVYRPEWIAAWEENNDEKILAQINHQKQGLSALNPTFLSQIKGNIHWQGILWRALVDDVQRDFGGKAKHRTALNQQFLALCRDPNA
;
A
#
# COMPACT_ATOMS: atom_id res chain seq x y z
N PRO A 1 -6.71 23.92 -0.38
CA PRO A 1 -7.90 24.76 -0.09
C PRO A 1 -8.09 25.85 -1.12
N GLY A 2 -7.03 26.60 -1.54
CA GLY A 2 -7.15 27.73 -2.43
C GLY A 2 -7.69 27.42 -3.82
N MET A 3 -7.29 26.34 -4.44
CA MET A 3 -7.76 25.96 -5.78
C MET A 3 -9.26 25.63 -5.80
N ALA A 4 -9.76 24.93 -4.79
CA ALA A 4 -11.18 24.61 -4.68
C ALA A 4 -12.02 25.88 -4.54
N GLN A 5 -11.59 26.81 -3.68
CA GLN A 5 -12.25 28.09 -3.49
C GLN A 5 -12.21 28.95 -4.77
N TRP A 6 -11.05 29.01 -5.43
CA TRP A 6 -10.91 29.73 -6.69
C TRP A 6 -11.87 29.15 -7.76
N LEU A 7 -11.93 27.82 -7.90
CA LEU A 7 -12.80 27.16 -8.85
C LEU A 7 -14.28 27.43 -8.55
N GLN A 8 -14.70 27.40 -7.29
CA GLN A 8 -16.06 27.78 -6.88
C GLN A 8 -16.38 29.21 -7.26
N MET A 9 -15.45 30.15 -7.05
CA MET A 9 -15.63 31.55 -7.43
C MET A 9 -15.78 31.73 -8.94
N GLU A 10 -14.97 31.06 -9.76
CA GLU A 10 -15.07 31.13 -11.21
C GLU A 10 -16.38 30.51 -11.75
N ILE A 11 -16.82 29.39 -11.17
CA ILE A 11 -18.12 28.80 -11.50
C ILE A 11 -19.26 29.75 -11.11
N ALA A 12 -19.20 30.35 -9.91
CA ALA A 12 -20.21 31.32 -9.46
C ALA A 12 -20.28 32.56 -10.36
N LYS A 13 -19.14 33.09 -10.80
CA LYS A 13 -19.10 34.20 -11.77
C LYS A 13 -19.79 33.85 -13.09
N LYS A 14 -19.59 32.65 -13.59
CA LYS A 14 -20.11 32.19 -14.88
C LYS A 14 -21.58 31.80 -14.83
N HIS A 15 -22.04 31.18 -13.74
CA HIS A 15 -23.37 30.57 -13.62
C HIS A 15 -24.26 31.25 -12.57
N GLY A 16 -23.79 32.33 -11.93
CA GLY A 16 -24.52 33.07 -10.91
C GLY A 16 -24.48 32.46 -9.51
N VAL A 17 -24.33 31.15 -9.40
CA VAL A 17 -24.27 30.44 -8.12
C VAL A 17 -23.31 29.23 -8.21
N ALA A 18 -22.58 28.98 -7.13
CA ALA A 18 -21.78 27.78 -6.94
C ALA A 18 -21.93 27.29 -5.49
N ALA A 19 -22.87 26.40 -5.26
CA ALA A 19 -23.15 25.84 -3.94
C ALA A 19 -23.01 24.32 -3.94
N ASN A 20 -22.69 23.76 -2.77
CA ASN A 20 -22.62 22.32 -2.53
C ASN A 20 -21.62 21.56 -3.42
N PHE A 21 -20.52 22.21 -3.83
CA PHE A 21 -19.42 21.53 -4.50
C PHE A 21 -18.52 20.84 -3.51
N GLN A 22 -18.19 19.58 -3.81
CA GLN A 22 -17.22 18.80 -3.06
C GLN A 22 -15.97 18.59 -3.92
N PHE A 23 -14.80 18.74 -3.30
CA PHE A 23 -13.50 18.53 -3.95
C PHE A 23 -12.71 17.45 -3.18
N PRO A 24 -13.18 16.20 -3.20
CA PRO A 24 -12.50 15.13 -2.51
C PRO A 24 -11.14 14.85 -3.16
N MET A 25 -10.18 14.39 -2.35
CA MET A 25 -8.95 13.83 -2.88
C MET A 25 -9.27 12.57 -3.72
N PRO A 26 -8.55 12.31 -4.83
CA PRO A 26 -8.84 11.16 -5.71
C PRO A 26 -8.90 9.82 -4.96
N SER A 27 -8.02 9.60 -4.01
CA SER A 27 -8.01 8.38 -3.20
C SER A 27 -9.27 8.22 -2.36
N SER A 28 -9.72 9.30 -1.70
CA SER A 28 -10.94 9.31 -0.87
C SER A 28 -12.19 9.16 -1.72
N PHE A 29 -12.21 9.77 -2.91
CA PHE A 29 -13.31 9.62 -3.86
C PHE A 29 -13.45 8.18 -4.35
N ILE A 30 -12.34 7.56 -4.76
CA ILE A 30 -12.32 6.16 -5.22
C ILE A 30 -12.74 5.23 -4.07
N TRP A 31 -12.25 5.47 -2.84
CA TRP A 31 -12.65 4.66 -1.69
C TRP A 31 -14.16 4.75 -1.42
N LYS A 32 -14.71 5.96 -1.51
CA LYS A 32 -16.16 6.18 -1.40
C LYS A 32 -16.94 5.42 -2.47
N LEU A 33 -16.47 5.40 -3.72
CA LEU A 33 -17.09 4.61 -4.78
C LEU A 33 -17.12 3.11 -4.44
N TYR A 34 -16.06 2.56 -3.86
CA TYR A 34 -16.06 1.17 -3.41
C TYR A 34 -17.07 0.95 -2.28
N ALA A 35 -17.10 1.83 -1.27
CA ALA A 35 -17.99 1.70 -0.14
C ALA A 35 -19.48 1.83 -0.53
N ASP A 36 -19.78 2.67 -1.51
CA ASP A 36 -21.15 2.90 -1.98
C ASP A 36 -21.67 1.77 -2.90
N ASN A 37 -20.78 1.03 -3.59
CA ASN A 37 -21.18 0.08 -4.64
C ASN A 37 -20.78 -1.38 -4.38
N LEU A 38 -19.90 -1.64 -3.42
CA LEU A 38 -19.47 -3.00 -3.11
C LEU A 38 -19.96 -3.42 -1.72
N PRO A 39 -20.38 -4.69 -1.55
CA PRO A 39 -20.86 -5.17 -0.26
C PRO A 39 -19.73 -5.29 0.78
N ASN A 40 -20.05 -4.98 2.02
CA ASN A 40 -19.15 -5.14 3.17
C ASN A 40 -17.84 -4.35 3.11
N VAL A 41 -17.81 -3.22 2.41
CA VAL A 41 -16.67 -2.32 2.41
C VAL A 41 -16.82 -1.30 3.53
N SER A 42 -15.79 -1.19 4.39
CA SER A 42 -15.76 -0.17 5.44
C SER A 42 -15.70 1.24 4.84
N THR A 43 -16.34 2.19 5.50
CA THR A 43 -16.25 3.62 5.14
C THR A 43 -14.83 4.18 5.31
N GLN A 44 -14.03 3.58 6.19
CA GLN A 44 -12.63 3.91 6.38
C GLN A 44 -11.75 2.85 5.71
N ASN A 45 -10.68 3.30 5.06
CA ASN A 45 -9.69 2.40 4.46
C ASN A 45 -8.87 1.71 5.56
N PRO A 46 -8.96 0.37 5.72
CA PRO A 46 -8.20 -0.35 6.74
C PRO A 46 -6.69 -0.33 6.51
N PHE A 47 -6.27 -0.08 5.27
CA PHE A 47 -4.88 0.01 4.82
C PHE A 47 -4.44 1.46 4.55
N GLU A 48 -5.08 2.42 5.21
CA GLU A 48 -4.64 3.81 5.15
C GLU A 48 -3.24 3.97 5.71
N LYS A 49 -2.45 4.86 5.11
CA LYS A 49 -1.02 5.01 5.38
C LYS A 49 -0.72 5.22 6.88
N ASP A 50 -1.47 6.07 7.55
CA ASP A 50 -1.27 6.36 8.98
C ASP A 50 -1.58 5.13 9.85
N SER A 51 -2.67 4.43 9.56
CA SER A 51 -3.01 3.18 10.24
C SER A 51 -1.96 2.10 10.01
N THR A 52 -1.50 1.96 8.77
CA THR A 52 -0.43 1.03 8.37
C THR A 52 0.89 1.35 9.08
N LEU A 53 1.27 2.61 9.19
CA LEU A 53 2.46 3.05 9.92
C LEU A 53 2.49 2.51 11.36
N TRP A 54 1.41 2.72 12.12
CA TRP A 54 1.35 2.30 13.52
C TRP A 54 1.32 0.77 13.68
N ARG A 55 0.69 0.05 12.75
CA ARG A 55 0.73 -1.40 12.71
C ARG A 55 2.15 -1.91 12.42
N LEU A 56 2.84 -1.31 11.47
CA LEU A 56 4.23 -1.67 11.15
C LEU A 56 5.19 -1.39 12.31
N MET A 57 5.02 -0.29 13.06
CA MET A 57 5.79 -0.03 14.27
C MET A 57 5.65 -1.14 15.32
N ARG A 58 4.49 -1.77 15.39
CA ARG A 58 4.25 -2.91 16.29
C ARG A 58 4.75 -4.23 15.70
N LEU A 59 4.61 -4.44 14.40
CA LEU A 59 4.94 -5.69 13.73
C LEU A 59 6.44 -5.87 13.48
N ILE A 60 7.15 -4.85 12.98
CA ILE A 60 8.57 -4.97 12.62
C ILE A 60 9.42 -5.57 13.75
N PRO A 61 9.31 -5.13 15.02
CA PRO A 61 10.12 -5.68 16.09
C PRO A 61 9.95 -7.19 16.30
N THR A 62 8.75 -7.74 16.02
CA THR A 62 8.47 -9.17 16.19
C THR A 62 9.20 -10.07 15.20
N PHE A 63 9.63 -9.50 14.07
CA PHE A 63 10.33 -10.23 13.00
C PHE A 63 11.85 -10.07 13.02
N LEU A 64 12.42 -9.20 13.84
CA LEU A 64 13.85 -8.87 13.83
C LEU A 64 14.79 -10.05 14.17
N GLN A 65 14.26 -11.14 14.72
CA GLN A 65 15.04 -12.36 14.98
C GLN A 65 15.10 -13.30 13.77
N GLN A 66 14.30 -13.07 12.74
CA GLN A 66 14.32 -13.86 11.52
C GLN A 66 15.47 -13.40 10.61
N LYS A 67 16.09 -14.36 9.91
CA LYS A 67 17.25 -14.11 9.03
C LYS A 67 16.95 -13.10 7.93
N GLU A 68 15.76 -13.13 7.42
CA GLU A 68 15.27 -12.25 6.34
C GLU A 68 15.27 -10.77 6.74
N PHE A 69 15.11 -10.51 8.03
CA PHE A 69 15.06 -9.15 8.60
C PHE A 69 16.41 -8.64 9.11
N GLU A 70 17.50 -9.38 8.91
CA GLU A 70 18.84 -8.99 9.35
C GLU A 70 19.26 -7.57 8.85
N PRO A 71 18.96 -7.13 7.61
CA PRO A 71 19.25 -5.76 7.18
C PRO A 71 18.52 -4.70 8.01
N LEU A 72 17.26 -4.95 8.36
CA LEU A 72 16.45 -4.04 9.18
C LEU A 72 16.97 -4.01 10.62
N LYS A 73 17.32 -5.16 11.18
CA LYS A 73 17.93 -5.29 12.51
C LYS A 73 19.23 -4.49 12.61
N LYS A 74 20.12 -4.61 11.61
CA LYS A 74 21.37 -3.84 11.54
C LYS A 74 21.10 -2.33 11.46
N TYR A 75 20.13 -1.92 10.66
CA TYR A 75 19.74 -0.53 10.55
C TYR A 75 19.26 0.04 11.89
N LEU A 76 18.39 -0.65 12.60
CA LEU A 76 17.88 -0.22 13.91
C LEU A 76 18.98 -0.19 14.96
N ALA A 77 19.83 -1.22 15.04
CA ALA A 77 20.91 -1.34 16.01
C ALA A 77 22.05 -0.32 15.81
N SER A 78 22.17 0.32 14.64
CA SER A 78 23.28 1.23 14.33
C SER A 78 23.34 2.49 15.20
N SER A 79 22.30 2.80 16.01
CA SER A 79 22.32 3.88 17.01
C SER A 79 21.26 3.62 18.08
N PRO A 80 21.61 3.00 19.21
CA PRO A 80 20.67 2.63 20.27
C PRO A 80 19.87 3.81 20.84
N ALA A 81 20.50 4.99 20.97
CA ALA A 81 19.85 6.20 21.51
C ALA A 81 18.70 6.74 20.64
N SER A 82 18.55 6.25 19.40
CA SER A 82 17.52 6.69 18.45
C SER A 82 16.73 5.53 17.83
N GLU A 83 16.73 4.36 18.45
CA GLU A 83 16.09 3.15 17.91
C GLU A 83 14.61 3.36 17.63
N GLN A 84 13.86 3.95 18.56
CA GLN A 84 12.44 4.24 18.35
C GLN A 84 12.20 5.24 17.21
N GLN A 85 13.04 6.26 17.12
CA GLN A 85 12.95 7.23 16.01
C GLN A 85 13.25 6.56 14.68
N LYS A 86 14.24 5.68 14.61
CA LYS A 86 14.54 4.90 13.42
C LYS A 86 13.44 3.93 13.07
N LEU A 87 12.86 3.26 14.06
CA LEU A 87 11.71 2.37 13.85
C LEU A 87 10.53 3.15 13.26
N TYR A 88 10.23 4.35 13.78
CA TYR A 88 9.20 5.21 13.22
C TYR A 88 9.50 5.59 11.77
N GLN A 89 10.72 6.06 11.48
CA GLN A 89 11.14 6.44 10.13
C GLN A 89 11.10 5.25 9.15
N LEU A 90 11.55 4.08 9.57
CA LEU A 90 11.48 2.85 8.80
C LEU A 90 10.03 2.47 8.51
N SER A 91 9.17 2.45 9.54
CA SER A 91 7.75 2.12 9.41
C SER A 91 7.03 3.09 8.48
N LEU A 92 7.34 4.39 8.56
CA LEU A 92 6.81 5.41 7.65
C LEU A 92 7.20 5.14 6.20
N LYS A 93 8.47 4.80 5.95
CA LYS A 93 8.97 4.48 4.61
C LYS A 93 8.35 3.20 4.06
N VAL A 94 8.18 2.18 4.89
CA VAL A 94 7.55 0.90 4.49
C VAL A 94 6.06 1.10 4.23
N ALA A 95 5.35 1.88 5.06
CA ALA A 95 3.95 2.23 4.82
C ALA A 95 3.76 2.96 3.49
N ASP A 96 4.63 3.94 3.19
CA ASP A 96 4.64 4.66 1.93
C ASP A 96 4.90 3.73 0.73
N LEU A 97 5.83 2.79 0.88
CA LEU A 97 6.17 1.80 -0.13
C LEU A 97 5.00 0.85 -0.40
N PHE A 98 4.33 0.35 0.62
CA PHE A 98 3.16 -0.51 0.46
C PHE A 98 1.97 0.23 -0.16
N ASP A 99 1.75 1.50 0.20
CA ASP A 99 0.73 2.33 -0.46
C ASP A 99 1.02 2.49 -1.96
N GLN A 100 2.30 2.72 -2.33
CA GLN A 100 2.72 2.76 -3.73
C GLN A 100 2.52 1.41 -4.43
N TYR A 101 2.83 0.29 -3.81
CA TYR A 101 2.61 -1.04 -4.40
C TYR A 101 1.13 -1.35 -4.62
N LEU A 102 0.26 -0.95 -3.72
CA LEU A 102 -1.19 -1.08 -3.90
C LEU A 102 -1.73 -0.32 -5.12
N VAL A 103 -1.02 0.71 -5.57
CA VAL A 103 -1.39 1.53 -6.73
C VAL A 103 -0.66 1.08 -8.01
N TYR A 104 0.66 0.91 -7.92
CA TYR A 104 1.52 0.77 -9.11
C TYR A 104 2.03 -0.65 -9.36
N ARG A 105 1.89 -1.56 -8.38
CA ARG A 105 2.38 -2.94 -8.44
C ARG A 105 1.37 -3.94 -7.88
N PRO A 106 0.11 -3.90 -8.34
CA PRO A 106 -0.92 -4.81 -7.85
C PRO A 106 -0.55 -6.29 -8.02
N GLU A 107 0.25 -6.61 -9.04
CA GLU A 107 0.76 -7.95 -9.29
C GLU A 107 1.75 -8.45 -8.23
N TRP A 108 2.49 -7.54 -7.58
CA TRP A 108 3.39 -7.90 -6.47
C TRP A 108 2.60 -8.20 -5.19
N ILE A 109 1.59 -7.39 -4.92
CA ILE A 109 0.67 -7.61 -3.80
C ILE A 109 0.01 -8.99 -3.92
N ALA A 110 -0.54 -9.32 -5.09
CA ALA A 110 -1.15 -10.61 -5.35
C ALA A 110 -0.13 -11.78 -5.20
N ALA A 111 1.08 -11.62 -5.71
CA ALA A 111 2.12 -12.64 -5.58
C ALA A 111 2.53 -12.88 -4.11
N TRP A 112 2.63 -11.83 -3.30
CA TRP A 112 2.91 -11.96 -1.86
C TRP A 112 1.77 -12.66 -1.10
N GLU A 113 0.52 -12.39 -1.45
CA GLU A 113 -0.65 -13.04 -0.85
C GLU A 113 -0.73 -14.52 -1.24
N GLU A 114 -0.30 -14.86 -2.47
CA GLU A 114 -0.14 -16.24 -2.94
C GLU A 114 1.11 -16.94 -2.37
N ASN A 115 1.94 -16.24 -1.57
CA ASN A 115 3.26 -16.72 -1.10
C ASN A 115 4.20 -17.15 -2.24
N ASN A 116 4.15 -16.40 -3.35
CA ASN A 116 4.88 -16.70 -4.59
C ASN A 116 5.84 -15.55 -4.97
N ASP A 117 6.91 -15.39 -4.19
CA ASP A 117 7.92 -14.35 -4.42
C ASP A 117 8.68 -14.55 -5.74
N GLU A 118 8.76 -15.81 -6.23
CA GLU A 118 9.41 -16.15 -7.52
C GLU A 118 8.74 -15.46 -8.72
N LYS A 119 7.43 -15.25 -8.65
CA LYS A 119 6.67 -14.53 -9.68
C LYS A 119 7.14 -13.08 -9.83
N ILE A 120 7.45 -12.42 -8.72
CA ILE A 120 7.98 -11.06 -8.71
C ILE A 120 9.40 -11.03 -9.30
N LEU A 121 10.24 -12.00 -8.90
CA LEU A 121 11.60 -12.11 -9.39
C LEU A 121 11.65 -12.37 -10.88
N ALA A 122 10.76 -13.22 -11.42
CA ALA A 122 10.63 -13.46 -12.84
C ALA A 122 10.25 -12.18 -13.60
N GLN A 123 9.30 -11.40 -13.10
CA GLN A 123 8.90 -10.12 -13.71
C GLN A 123 10.07 -9.11 -13.75
N ILE A 124 10.81 -8.99 -12.65
CA ILE A 124 11.99 -8.11 -12.59
C ILE A 124 13.04 -8.55 -13.60
N ASN A 125 13.28 -9.85 -13.74
CA ASN A 125 14.25 -10.39 -14.71
C ASN A 125 13.79 -10.15 -16.15
N HIS A 126 12.51 -10.30 -16.46
CA HIS A 126 11.97 -10.01 -17.80
C HIS A 126 12.09 -8.53 -18.18
N GLN A 127 11.78 -7.64 -17.27
CA GLN A 127 11.92 -6.19 -17.51
C GLN A 127 13.38 -5.74 -17.72
N LYS A 128 14.34 -6.55 -17.27
CA LYS A 128 15.77 -6.27 -17.32
C LYS A 128 16.52 -6.90 -18.49
N GLN A 129 15.86 -7.65 -19.37
CA GLN A 129 16.49 -8.20 -20.58
C GLN A 129 17.10 -7.13 -21.54
N GLY A 130 16.81 -5.83 -21.28
CA GLY A 130 17.45 -4.69 -21.96
C GLY A 130 18.57 -3.97 -21.20
N LEU A 131 18.85 -4.34 -19.95
CA LEU A 131 19.91 -3.76 -19.12
C LEU A 131 20.95 -4.86 -18.83
N SER A 132 22.09 -4.81 -19.53
CA SER A 132 23.20 -5.74 -19.40
C SER A 132 23.54 -6.07 -17.95
N ALA A 133 23.71 -7.37 -17.69
CA ALA A 133 24.32 -8.04 -16.54
C ALA A 133 24.39 -7.24 -15.23
N LEU A 134 23.31 -7.27 -14.46
CA LEU A 134 23.34 -6.75 -13.09
C LEU A 134 24.29 -7.59 -12.23
N ASN A 135 25.09 -6.88 -11.42
CA ASN A 135 25.98 -7.49 -10.45
C ASN A 135 25.20 -8.53 -9.59
N PRO A 136 25.71 -9.77 -9.41
CA PRO A 136 25.09 -10.82 -8.58
C PRO A 136 24.74 -10.36 -7.17
N THR A 137 25.56 -9.47 -6.58
CA THR A 137 25.32 -8.88 -5.26
C THR A 137 24.03 -8.04 -5.24
N PHE A 138 23.78 -7.27 -6.30
CA PHE A 138 22.58 -6.45 -6.42
C PHE A 138 21.31 -7.32 -6.57
N LEU A 139 21.40 -8.41 -7.31
CA LEU A 139 20.30 -9.38 -7.43
C LEU A 139 19.98 -10.06 -6.09
N SER A 140 20.99 -10.41 -5.30
CA SER A 140 20.78 -11.01 -3.98
C SER A 140 20.12 -10.01 -3.00
N GLN A 141 20.49 -8.73 -3.07
CA GLN A 141 19.86 -7.67 -2.27
C GLN A 141 18.38 -7.46 -2.66
N ILE A 142 18.06 -7.46 -3.97
CA ILE A 142 16.68 -7.35 -4.44
C ILE A 142 15.86 -8.55 -3.93
N LYS A 143 16.37 -9.77 -4.08
CA LYS A 143 15.70 -10.98 -3.58
C LYS A 143 15.42 -10.88 -2.08
N GLY A 144 16.42 -10.51 -1.28
CA GLY A 144 16.26 -10.31 0.16
C GLY A 144 15.19 -9.27 0.49
N ASN A 145 15.20 -8.14 -0.24
CA ASN A 145 14.21 -7.08 -0.02
C ASN A 145 12.78 -7.52 -0.37
N ILE A 146 12.58 -8.23 -1.48
CA ILE A 146 11.26 -8.74 -1.86
C ILE A 146 10.73 -9.71 -0.81
N HIS A 147 11.59 -10.58 -0.30
CA HIS A 147 11.20 -11.63 0.62
C HIS A 147 10.75 -11.10 1.99
N TRP A 148 11.55 -10.25 2.67
CA TRP A 148 11.12 -9.68 3.94
C TRP A 148 9.89 -8.76 3.81
N GLN A 149 9.75 -8.04 2.68
CA GLN A 149 8.57 -7.21 2.41
C GLN A 149 7.32 -8.08 2.26
N GLY A 150 7.42 -9.22 1.55
CA GLY A 150 6.32 -10.16 1.41
C GLY A 150 5.87 -10.76 2.75
N ILE A 151 6.82 -11.15 3.61
CA ILE A 151 6.53 -11.63 4.97
C ILE A 151 5.79 -10.55 5.76
N LEU A 152 6.32 -9.32 5.73
CA LEU A 152 5.74 -8.20 6.48
C LEU A 152 4.38 -7.77 5.94
N TRP A 153 4.18 -7.82 4.61
CA TRP A 153 2.88 -7.58 3.98
C TRP A 153 1.82 -8.58 4.46
N ARG A 154 2.11 -9.87 4.42
CA ARG A 154 1.18 -10.91 4.91
C ARG A 154 0.85 -10.71 6.39
N ALA A 155 1.84 -10.43 7.21
CA ALA A 155 1.62 -10.13 8.63
C ALA A 155 0.75 -8.89 8.86
N LEU A 156 0.92 -7.85 8.03
CA LEU A 156 0.07 -6.66 8.05
C LEU A 156 -1.37 -6.99 7.66
N VAL A 157 -1.57 -7.77 6.60
CA VAL A 157 -2.90 -8.22 6.17
C VAL A 157 -3.57 -9.02 7.28
N ASP A 158 -2.88 -9.98 7.88
CA ASP A 158 -3.41 -10.78 9.00
C ASP A 158 -3.79 -9.93 10.21
N ASP A 159 -2.99 -8.91 10.51
CA ASP A 159 -3.23 -7.99 11.61
C ASP A 159 -4.48 -7.13 11.36
N VAL A 160 -4.62 -6.62 10.15
CA VAL A 160 -5.81 -5.87 9.72
C VAL A 160 -7.05 -6.77 9.72
N GLN A 161 -6.94 -7.99 9.19
CA GLN A 161 -8.07 -8.94 9.15
C GLN A 161 -8.59 -9.29 10.55
N ARG A 162 -7.70 -9.42 11.54
CA ARG A 162 -8.11 -9.66 12.93
C ARG A 162 -8.97 -8.54 13.49
N ASP A 163 -8.61 -7.28 13.24
CA ASP A 163 -9.35 -6.13 13.74
C ASP A 163 -10.69 -5.92 13.01
N PHE A 164 -10.78 -6.30 11.75
CA PHE A 164 -11.97 -6.13 10.91
C PHE A 164 -12.78 -7.43 10.71
N GLY A 165 -12.55 -8.44 11.53
CA GLY A 165 -13.32 -9.69 11.52
C GLY A 165 -13.27 -10.43 10.17
N GLY A 166 -12.14 -10.42 9.50
CA GLY A 166 -11.94 -11.11 8.22
C GLY A 166 -12.55 -10.42 7.00
N LYS A 167 -13.09 -9.20 7.14
CA LYS A 167 -13.79 -8.48 6.07
C LYS A 167 -12.99 -7.35 5.43
N ALA A 168 -11.79 -7.07 5.95
CA ALA A 168 -10.94 -6.02 5.39
C ALA A 168 -10.44 -6.41 3.99
N LYS A 169 -10.57 -5.48 3.06
CA LYS A 169 -10.02 -5.61 1.70
C LYS A 169 -9.15 -4.40 1.41
N HIS A 170 -7.99 -4.63 0.82
CA HIS A 170 -7.15 -3.56 0.35
C HIS A 170 -7.61 -3.05 -1.02
N ARG A 171 -7.13 -1.86 -1.40
CA ARG A 171 -7.53 -1.15 -2.62
C ARG A 171 -7.43 -2.00 -3.89
N THR A 172 -6.38 -2.80 -4.04
CA THR A 172 -6.18 -3.64 -5.22
C THR A 172 -7.30 -4.67 -5.39
N ALA A 173 -7.68 -5.37 -4.31
CA ALA A 173 -8.76 -6.35 -4.32
C ALA A 173 -10.12 -5.68 -4.61
N LEU A 174 -10.39 -4.52 -4.00
CA LEU A 174 -11.61 -3.75 -4.25
C LEU A 174 -11.69 -3.24 -5.69
N ASN A 175 -10.57 -2.78 -6.25
CA ASN A 175 -10.51 -2.32 -7.62
C ASN A 175 -10.87 -3.42 -8.62
N GLN A 176 -10.37 -4.65 -8.41
CA GLN A 176 -10.73 -5.79 -9.26
C GLN A 176 -12.23 -6.10 -9.20
N GLN A 177 -12.82 -6.10 -7.99
CA GLN A 177 -14.26 -6.32 -7.82
C GLN A 177 -15.09 -5.21 -8.44
N PHE A 178 -14.71 -3.95 -8.26
CA PHE A 178 -15.40 -2.81 -8.84
C PHE A 178 -15.34 -2.79 -10.37
N LEU A 179 -14.19 -3.14 -10.95
CA LEU A 179 -14.06 -3.26 -12.41
C LEU A 179 -14.90 -4.41 -12.98
N ALA A 180 -15.04 -5.51 -12.25
CA ALA A 180 -15.94 -6.61 -12.64
C ALA A 180 -17.40 -6.14 -12.64
N LEU A 181 -17.82 -5.43 -11.59
CA LEU A 181 -19.16 -4.83 -11.52
C LEU A 181 -19.45 -3.84 -12.66
N CYS A 182 -18.46 -3.01 -13.03
CA CYS A 182 -18.60 -2.06 -14.15
C CYS A 182 -18.74 -2.74 -15.52
N ARG A 183 -18.19 -3.96 -15.67
CA ARG A 183 -18.28 -4.74 -16.92
C ARG A 183 -19.61 -5.50 -17.05
N ASP A 184 -20.17 -5.91 -15.93
CA ASP A 184 -21.46 -6.59 -15.86
C ASP A 184 -22.31 -6.00 -14.73
N PRO A 185 -23.03 -4.89 -14.99
CA PRO A 185 -23.85 -4.22 -13.96
C PRO A 185 -25.04 -5.06 -13.46
N ASN A 186 -25.33 -6.18 -14.14
CA ASN A 186 -26.46 -7.08 -13.78
C ASN A 186 -25.98 -8.36 -13.07
N ALA A 187 -24.68 -8.48 -12.76
CA ALA A 187 -24.09 -9.62 -12.06
C ALA A 187 -24.32 -9.56 -10.54
#